data_d4188d4640d2d227a59d01a14d162631
#
_entry.id   d4188d4640d2d227a59d01a14d162631
#
_cell.length_a   1.000
_cell.length_b   1.000
_cell.length_c   1.000
_cell.angle_alpha   90.00
_cell.angle_beta   90.00
_cell.angle_gamma   90.00
#
_symmetry.space_group_name_H-M   'P 1'
#
loop_
_entity.id
_entity.type
_entity.pdbx_description
1 polymer ?
#
loop_
_entity_poly.entity_id
_entity_poly.type
_entity_poly.pdbx_seq_one_letter_code
_entity_poly.pdbx_strand_id
1 'polypeptide(L)'
;MNGRADEIASLNSDREARLSAFDSETGKQSEELKAARVERDQLLASLPKAMSGLYQRISKRIRDGVAVAEARNGACTACFMALRPQMMAEVRRGMEIITCDNCNRILYYAASDSAPTNSTAAQPNVAIT
;
A
#
# COMPACT_ATOMS: atom_id res chain seq x y z
N MET A 1 -47.39 -27.89 -14.03
CA MET A 1 -45.97 -28.29 -14.10
C MET A 1 -45.05 -27.23 -14.70
N ASN A 2 -45.53 -25.99 -14.95
CA ASN A 2 -44.74 -24.95 -15.64
C ASN A 2 -43.86 -24.08 -14.74
N GLY A 3 -44.03 -24.10 -13.41
CA GLY A 3 -43.29 -23.20 -12.51
C GLY A 3 -41.78 -23.38 -12.48
N ARG A 4 -41.29 -24.60 -12.73
CA ARG A 4 -39.83 -24.86 -12.77
C ARG A 4 -39.15 -24.30 -14.01
N ALA A 5 -39.83 -24.29 -15.14
CA ALA A 5 -39.32 -23.72 -16.39
C ALA A 5 -39.18 -22.19 -16.28
N ASP A 6 -40.20 -21.56 -15.69
CA ASP A 6 -40.21 -20.11 -15.49
C ASP A 6 -39.16 -19.68 -14.47
N GLU A 7 -38.95 -20.46 -13.39
CA GLU A 7 -37.92 -20.23 -12.40
C GLU A 7 -36.51 -20.37 -13.02
N ILE A 8 -36.26 -21.38 -13.83
CA ILE A 8 -34.98 -21.56 -14.53
C ILE A 8 -34.74 -20.42 -15.52
N ALA A 9 -35.72 -19.96 -16.22
CA ALA A 9 -35.62 -18.84 -17.14
C ALA A 9 -35.27 -17.54 -16.40
N SER A 10 -35.91 -17.27 -15.26
CA SER A 10 -35.61 -16.13 -14.40
C SER A 10 -34.19 -16.17 -13.87
N LEU A 11 -33.76 -17.33 -13.32
CA LEU A 11 -32.42 -17.51 -12.82
C LEU A 11 -31.32 -17.37 -13.87
N ASN A 12 -31.59 -17.86 -15.10
CA ASN A 12 -30.67 -17.68 -16.21
C ASN A 12 -30.55 -16.22 -16.63
N SER A 13 -31.66 -15.49 -16.67
CA SER A 13 -31.67 -14.04 -16.97
C SER A 13 -30.88 -13.25 -15.93
N ASP A 14 -31.10 -13.55 -14.64
CA ASP A 14 -30.36 -12.92 -13.56
C ASP A 14 -28.85 -13.22 -13.62
N ARG A 15 -28.53 -14.47 -13.98
CA ARG A 15 -27.13 -14.87 -14.16
C ARG A 15 -26.46 -14.10 -15.29
N GLU A 16 -27.13 -14.00 -16.44
CA GLU A 16 -26.62 -13.27 -17.61
C GLU A 16 -26.40 -11.79 -17.26
N ALA A 17 -27.37 -11.16 -16.60
CA ALA A 17 -27.26 -9.77 -16.17
C ALA A 17 -26.07 -9.54 -15.22
N ARG A 18 -25.87 -10.45 -14.25
CA ARG A 18 -24.73 -10.38 -13.32
C ARG A 18 -23.40 -10.60 -14.02
N LEU A 19 -23.32 -11.55 -14.96
CA LEU A 19 -22.11 -11.78 -15.74
C LEU A 19 -21.75 -10.57 -16.60
N SER A 20 -22.74 -9.99 -17.28
CA SER A 20 -22.53 -8.79 -18.11
C SER A 20 -22.05 -7.60 -17.27
N ALA A 21 -22.63 -7.38 -16.11
CA ALA A 21 -22.19 -6.33 -15.19
C ALA A 21 -20.76 -6.58 -14.68
N PHE A 22 -20.44 -7.82 -14.32
CA PHE A 22 -19.10 -8.22 -13.88
C PHE A 22 -18.05 -8.05 -15.00
N ASP A 23 -18.35 -8.49 -16.22
CA ASP A 23 -17.45 -8.33 -17.36
C ASP A 23 -17.17 -6.85 -17.66
N SER A 24 -18.19 -6.01 -17.60
CA SER A 24 -18.07 -4.56 -17.79
C SER A 24 -17.17 -3.92 -16.73
N GLU A 25 -17.37 -4.29 -15.47
CA GLU A 25 -16.56 -3.76 -14.35
C GLU A 25 -15.12 -4.27 -14.41
N THR A 26 -14.94 -5.55 -14.68
CA THR A 26 -13.61 -6.16 -14.84
C THR A 26 -12.85 -5.55 -16.02
N GLY A 27 -13.53 -5.25 -17.10
CA GLY A 27 -12.96 -4.55 -18.26
C GLY A 27 -12.40 -3.19 -17.88
N LYS A 28 -13.16 -2.37 -17.14
CA LYS A 28 -12.71 -1.06 -16.64
C LYS A 28 -11.50 -1.18 -15.73
N GLN A 29 -11.56 -2.08 -14.77
CA GLN A 29 -10.44 -2.32 -13.85
C GLN A 29 -9.17 -2.80 -14.56
N SER A 30 -9.34 -3.63 -15.60
CA SER A 30 -8.23 -4.09 -16.43
C SER A 30 -7.56 -2.95 -17.20
N GLU A 31 -8.34 -2.02 -17.74
CA GLU A 31 -7.80 -0.83 -18.44
C GLU A 31 -7.09 0.13 -17.45
N GLU A 32 -7.69 0.38 -16.31
CA GLU A 32 -7.05 1.17 -15.25
C GLU A 32 -5.72 0.55 -14.79
N LEU A 33 -5.69 -0.76 -14.62
CA LEU A 33 -4.48 -1.48 -14.25
C LEU A 33 -3.40 -1.39 -15.33
N LYS A 34 -3.77 -1.48 -16.61
CA LYS A 34 -2.82 -1.30 -17.73
C LYS A 34 -2.25 0.10 -17.74
N ALA A 35 -3.10 1.12 -17.59
CA ALA A 35 -2.67 2.51 -17.53
C ALA A 35 -1.70 2.77 -16.36
N ALA A 36 -2.03 2.29 -15.17
CA ALA A 36 -1.17 2.39 -13.99
C ALA A 36 0.18 1.66 -14.16
N ARG A 37 0.18 0.52 -14.84
CA ARG A 37 1.43 -0.21 -15.14
C ARG A 37 2.31 0.56 -16.11
N VAL A 38 1.76 1.16 -17.14
CA VAL A 38 2.50 2.00 -18.10
C VAL A 38 3.11 3.21 -17.38
N GLU A 39 2.35 3.89 -16.56
CA GLU A 39 2.83 5.01 -15.75
C GLU A 39 3.96 4.58 -14.81
N ARG A 40 3.78 3.48 -14.10
CA ARG A 40 4.83 2.91 -13.25
C ARG A 40 6.11 2.63 -14.03
N ASP A 41 6.01 2.00 -15.20
CA ASP A 41 7.16 1.62 -16.00
C ASP A 41 7.89 2.86 -16.56
N GLN A 42 7.17 3.92 -16.91
CA GLN A 42 7.74 5.22 -17.28
C GLN A 42 8.50 5.86 -16.11
N LEU A 43 7.93 5.86 -14.92
CA LEU A 43 8.59 6.37 -13.72
C LEU A 43 9.85 5.55 -13.37
N LEU A 44 9.77 4.22 -13.49
CA LEU A 44 10.93 3.35 -13.27
C LEU A 44 12.06 3.58 -14.29
N ALA A 45 11.71 3.90 -15.53
CA ALA A 45 12.71 4.22 -16.57
C ALA A 45 13.45 5.53 -16.29
N SER A 46 12.83 6.48 -15.57
CA SER A 46 13.44 7.73 -15.15
C SER A 46 14.41 7.59 -13.98
N LEU A 47 14.35 6.47 -13.25
CA LEU A 47 15.18 6.20 -12.08
C LEU A 47 16.53 5.57 -12.46
N PRO A 48 17.59 5.78 -11.64
CA PRO A 48 18.86 5.06 -11.80
C PRO A 48 18.64 3.54 -11.81
N LYS A 49 19.38 2.83 -12.66
CA LYS A 49 19.24 1.37 -12.84
C LYS A 49 19.37 0.58 -11.53
N ALA A 50 20.20 1.03 -10.60
CA ALA A 50 20.35 0.40 -9.29
C ALA A 50 19.06 0.46 -8.46
N MET A 51 18.37 1.60 -8.47
CA MET A 51 17.10 1.80 -7.75
C MET A 51 15.95 1.04 -8.39
N SER A 52 15.82 1.10 -9.70
CA SER A 52 14.78 0.35 -10.43
C SER A 52 14.96 -1.16 -10.28
N GLY A 53 16.20 -1.65 -10.30
CA GLY A 53 16.53 -3.06 -10.05
C GLY A 53 16.20 -3.51 -8.63
N LEU A 54 16.48 -2.68 -7.62
CA LEU A 54 16.12 -2.96 -6.24
C LEU A 54 14.59 -3.03 -6.07
N TYR A 55 13.87 -2.05 -6.60
CA TYR A 55 12.40 -2.01 -6.59
C TYR A 55 11.80 -3.28 -7.22
N GLN A 56 12.25 -3.65 -8.42
CA GLN A 56 11.75 -4.84 -9.12
C GLN A 56 12.03 -6.14 -8.36
N ARG A 57 13.20 -6.25 -7.73
CA ARG A 57 13.56 -7.42 -6.92
C ARG A 57 12.65 -7.56 -5.71
N ILE A 58 12.39 -6.47 -5.01
CA ILE A 58 11.51 -6.44 -3.84
C ILE A 58 10.06 -6.69 -4.26
N SER A 59 9.58 -6.03 -5.31
CA SER A 59 8.21 -6.18 -5.82
C SER A 59 7.89 -7.61 -6.24
N LYS A 60 8.83 -8.33 -6.85
CA LYS A 60 8.66 -9.75 -7.22
C LYS A 60 8.65 -10.69 -6.02
N ARG A 61 9.33 -10.32 -4.93
CA ARG A 61 9.46 -11.16 -3.74
C ARG A 61 8.24 -11.07 -2.82
N ILE A 62 7.53 -9.95 -2.86
CA ILE A 62 6.40 -9.68 -2.00
C ILE A 62 5.10 -10.03 -2.72
N ARG A 63 4.22 -10.78 -2.06
CA ARG A 63 2.98 -11.30 -2.65
C ARG A 63 2.02 -10.22 -3.16
N ASP A 64 1.93 -9.10 -2.45
CA ASP A 64 1.08 -7.96 -2.80
C ASP A 64 1.72 -7.01 -3.82
N GLY A 65 2.99 -7.25 -4.21
CA GLY A 65 3.71 -6.42 -5.16
C GLY A 65 4.08 -5.02 -4.67
N VAL A 66 3.73 -4.67 -3.42
CA VAL A 66 4.01 -3.36 -2.83
C VAL A 66 5.42 -3.32 -2.26
N ALA A 67 6.34 -2.75 -3.02
CA ALA A 67 7.77 -2.71 -2.65
C ALA A 67 8.15 -1.54 -1.73
N VAL A 68 7.29 -0.54 -1.60
CA VAL A 68 7.55 0.70 -0.86
C VAL A 68 6.56 0.85 0.28
N ALA A 69 7.04 1.22 1.47
CA ALA A 69 6.21 1.45 2.65
C ALA A 69 6.57 2.78 3.30
N GLU A 70 5.59 3.41 3.91
CA GLU A 70 5.80 4.64 4.66
C GLU A 70 6.33 4.32 6.07
N ALA A 71 7.29 5.12 6.53
CA ALA A 71 7.73 5.12 7.92
C ALA A 71 6.96 6.20 8.69
N ARG A 72 5.94 5.80 9.44
CA ARG A 72 5.06 6.69 10.20
C ARG A 72 5.08 6.34 11.69
N ASN A 73 5.13 7.35 12.55
CA ASN A 73 5.09 7.17 14.02
C ASN A 73 6.12 6.17 14.58
N GLY A 74 7.29 6.08 13.97
CA GLY A 74 8.32 5.14 14.39
C GLY A 74 8.08 3.69 13.99
N ALA A 75 7.14 3.43 13.09
CA ALA A 75 6.81 2.09 12.59
C ALA A 75 6.72 2.03 11.06
N CYS A 76 6.91 0.85 10.50
CA CYS A 76 6.64 0.55 9.10
C CYS A 76 5.15 0.33 8.89
N THR A 77 4.51 1.06 7.98
CA THR A 77 3.05 0.94 7.73
C THR A 77 2.65 -0.36 7.02
N ALA A 78 3.60 -1.10 6.47
CA ALA A 78 3.30 -2.35 5.77
C ALA A 78 3.35 -3.59 6.69
N CYS A 79 4.29 -3.67 7.62
CA CYS A 79 4.42 -4.79 8.56
C CYS A 79 4.09 -4.42 10.00
N PHE A 80 3.83 -3.15 10.29
CA PHE A 80 3.49 -2.60 11.61
C PHE A 80 4.54 -2.81 12.70
N MET A 81 5.77 -3.17 12.31
CA MET A 81 6.87 -3.32 13.24
C MET A 81 7.52 -1.97 13.54
N ALA A 82 7.88 -1.76 14.80
CA ALA A 82 8.61 -0.59 15.23
C ALA A 82 10.00 -0.53 14.57
N LEU A 83 10.37 0.65 14.10
CA LEU A 83 11.66 0.93 13.50
C LEU A 83 12.62 1.47 14.57
N ARG A 84 13.90 1.14 14.44
CA ARG A 84 14.91 1.70 15.32
C ARG A 84 14.98 3.22 15.14
N PRO A 85 15.17 4.00 16.23
CA PRO A 85 15.25 5.47 16.15
C PRO A 85 16.28 5.97 15.12
N GLN A 86 17.42 5.29 15.03
CA GLN A 86 18.45 5.59 14.05
C GLN A 86 17.95 5.41 12.62
N MET A 87 17.27 4.30 12.33
CA MET A 87 16.67 4.03 11.01
C MET A 87 15.62 5.10 10.64
N MET A 88 14.78 5.51 11.60
CA MET A 88 13.84 6.61 11.38
C MET A 88 14.55 7.93 11.04
N ALA A 89 15.66 8.22 11.70
CA ALA A 89 16.45 9.41 11.40
C ALA A 89 17.06 9.37 9.99
N GLU A 90 17.54 8.21 9.56
CA GLU A 90 18.09 7.98 8.21
C GLU A 90 17.01 8.09 7.14
N VAL A 91 15.84 7.49 7.34
CA VAL A 91 14.69 7.61 6.42
C VAL A 91 14.24 9.06 6.27
N ARG A 92 14.21 9.84 7.38
CA ARG A 92 13.88 11.27 7.35
C ARG A 92 14.89 12.11 6.59
N ARG A 93 16.18 11.74 6.64
CA ARG A 93 17.22 12.43 5.88
C ARG A 93 17.10 12.23 4.38
N GLY A 94 16.56 11.08 3.94
CA GLY A 94 16.33 10.77 2.53
C GLY A 94 17.60 10.72 1.67
N MET A 95 18.77 10.56 2.27
CA MET A 95 20.06 10.53 1.55
C MET A 95 20.34 9.17 0.91
N GLU A 96 19.81 8.10 1.50
CA GLU A 96 20.01 6.73 1.08
C GLU A 96 18.68 5.96 1.07
N ILE A 97 18.67 4.86 0.31
CA ILE A 97 17.53 3.95 0.30
C ILE A 97 17.62 3.04 1.52
N ILE A 98 16.69 3.19 2.43
CA ILE A 98 16.58 2.39 3.63
C ILE A 98 15.49 1.34 3.45
N THR A 99 15.78 0.10 3.81
CA THR A 99 14.82 -1.00 3.79
C THR A 99 14.45 -1.41 5.22
N CYS A 100 13.20 -1.83 5.40
CA CYS A 100 12.72 -2.32 6.68
C CYS A 100 13.41 -3.66 7.04
N ASP A 101 13.96 -3.77 8.26
CA ASP A 101 14.63 -4.99 8.74
C ASP A 101 13.70 -6.22 8.79
N ASN A 102 12.39 -6.01 8.92
CA ASN A 102 11.43 -7.09 9.05
C ASN A 102 10.80 -7.52 7.72
N CYS A 103 10.32 -6.58 6.90
CA CYS A 103 9.60 -6.92 5.65
C CYS A 103 10.41 -6.64 4.38
N ASN A 104 11.60 -6.06 4.50
CA ASN A 104 12.52 -5.71 3.40
C ASN A 104 11.93 -4.74 2.35
N ARG A 105 10.82 -4.06 2.66
CA ARG A 105 10.29 -3.00 1.80
C ARG A 105 11.12 -1.72 1.93
N ILE A 106 11.17 -0.97 0.85
CA ILE A 106 11.82 0.34 0.84
C ILE A 106 11.00 1.29 1.70
N LEU A 107 11.66 1.97 2.63
CA LEU A 107 11.02 2.94 3.51
C LEU A 107 11.16 4.36 2.96
N TYR A 108 10.07 5.13 3.03
CA TYR A 108 10.08 6.56 2.76
C TYR A 108 9.37 7.33 3.87
N TYR A 109 9.66 8.59 3.97
CA TYR A 109 9.04 9.50 4.94
C TYR A 109 8.28 10.60 4.21
N ALA A 110 6.97 10.73 4.51
CA ALA A 110 6.16 11.83 4.01
C ALA A 110 6.19 12.99 5.01
N ALA A 111 6.71 14.13 4.58
CA ALA A 111 6.88 15.32 5.44
C ALA A 111 5.54 15.95 5.91
N SER A 112 4.42 15.57 5.34
CA SER A 112 3.09 16.09 5.67
C SER A 112 2.54 15.64 7.04
N ASP A 113 3.17 14.65 7.69
CA ASP A 113 2.73 14.10 8.98
C ASP A 113 3.55 14.53 10.19
N SER A 114 4.38 15.55 10.06
CA SER A 114 5.07 16.16 11.19
C SER A 114 4.20 17.18 11.92
N ALA A 115 3.01 16.79 12.37
CA ALA A 115 2.39 17.45 13.49
C ALA A 115 3.01 16.84 14.75
N PRO A 116 3.80 17.57 15.54
CA PRO A 116 4.23 17.08 16.84
C PRO A 116 2.99 17.08 17.74
N THR A 117 2.42 15.92 17.96
CA THR A 117 1.58 15.74 19.15
C THR A 117 2.49 15.80 20.36
N ASN A 118 2.78 17.00 20.74
CA ASN A 118 3.40 17.32 22.03
C ASN A 118 2.31 17.14 23.09
N SER A 119 2.01 15.89 23.43
CA SER A 119 1.29 15.57 24.65
C SER A 119 2.31 15.65 25.80
N THR A 120 2.62 16.86 26.16
CA THR A 120 3.12 17.15 27.51
C THR A 120 1.95 16.91 28.46
N ALA A 121 1.76 15.68 28.87
CA ALA A 121 0.98 15.37 30.05
C ALA A 121 1.77 15.95 31.23
N ALA A 122 1.38 17.15 31.64
CA ALA A 122 1.77 17.75 32.90
C ALA A 122 1.31 16.81 34.01
N GLN A 123 2.24 16.12 34.65
CA GLN A 123 1.98 15.42 35.90
C GLN A 123 1.72 16.48 36.98
N PRO A 124 0.58 16.42 37.69
CA PRO A 124 0.40 17.27 38.86
C PRO A 124 1.36 16.80 39.97
N ASN A 125 2.26 17.68 40.33
CA ASN A 125 3.15 17.52 41.47
C ASN A 125 2.30 17.50 42.74
N VAL A 126 2.12 16.31 43.33
CA VAL A 126 1.53 16.16 44.65
C VAL A 126 2.62 16.44 45.66
N ALA A 127 2.62 17.66 46.18
CA ALA A 127 3.41 18.02 47.35
C ALA A 127 2.82 17.30 48.58
N ILE A 128 3.59 16.40 49.17
CA ILE A 128 3.29 15.81 50.49
C ILE A 128 3.94 16.74 51.51
N THR A 129 3.09 17.35 52.30
CA THR A 129 3.47 18.01 53.56
C THR A 129 3.17 17.05 54.70
#